data_e3bad51dab53202b786851d109b557d5
#
_entry.id   e3bad51dab53202b786851d109b557d5
#
_cell.length_a   1.000
_cell.length_b   1.000
_cell.length_c   1.000
_cell.angle_alpha   90.00
_cell.angle_beta   90.00
_cell.angle_gamma   90.00
#
_symmetry.space_group_name_H-M   'P 1'
#
loop_
_entity.id
_entity.type
_entity.pdbx_description
1 polymer ?
#
loop_
_entity_poly.entity_id
_entity_poly.type
_entity_poly.pdbx_seq_one_letter_code
_entity_poly.pdbx_strand_id
1 'polypeptide(L)' 'MRYRHYKGGVYEVVCEAILEADHTAVVVYRGQDGQVWVRPREAFFGTVDVGAERLPRFAPLDPPSR' A
#
# COMPACT_ATOMS: atom_id res chain seq x y z
N MET A 1 -0.90 1.87 10.25
CA MET A 1 -1.79 2.73 9.50
C MET A 1 -2.50 1.94 8.42
N ARG A 2 -3.78 2.18 8.24
CA ARG A 2 -4.58 1.40 7.31
C ARG A 2 -4.79 2.13 6.00
N TYR A 3 -4.84 1.33 4.93
CA TYR A 3 -5.06 1.83 3.58
C TYR A 3 -6.13 1.01 2.90
N ARG A 4 -6.86 1.65 2.00
CA ARG A 4 -7.82 0.94 1.15
C ARG A 4 -7.23 0.82 -0.25
N HIS A 5 -7.18 -0.42 -0.74
CA HIS A 5 -6.79 -0.67 -2.12
C HIS A 5 -7.90 -0.18 -3.05
N TYR A 6 -7.54 0.31 -4.23
CA TYR A 6 -8.54 0.87 -5.15
C TYR A 6 -9.61 -0.16 -5.54
N LYS A 7 -9.32 -1.44 -5.39
CA LYS A 7 -10.30 -2.48 -5.64
C LYS A 7 -11.13 -2.83 -4.40
N GLY A 8 -10.91 -2.15 -3.30
CA GLY A 8 -11.78 -2.26 -2.13
C GLY A 8 -11.20 -2.93 -0.90
N GLY A 9 -10.11 -3.68 -1.03
CA GLY A 9 -9.54 -4.35 0.13
C GLY A 9 -8.90 -3.38 1.10
N VAL A 10 -8.93 -3.71 2.38
CA VAL A 10 -8.33 -2.88 3.42
C VAL A 10 -7.10 -3.59 3.95
N TYR A 11 -6.02 -2.85 4.11
CA TYR A 11 -4.73 -3.40 4.48
C TYR A 11 -4.10 -2.55 5.57
N GLU A 12 -3.30 -3.22 6.41
CA GLU A 12 -2.56 -2.57 7.48
C GLU A 12 -1.08 -2.57 7.13
N VAL A 13 -0.45 -1.39 7.11
CA VAL A 13 0.99 -1.31 6.88
C VAL A 13 1.70 -1.77 8.14
N VAL A 14 2.57 -2.75 7.99
CA VAL A 14 3.35 -3.28 9.10
C VAL A 14 4.64 -2.45 9.26
N CYS A 15 5.36 -2.27 8.16
CA CYS A 15 6.61 -1.50 8.20
C CYS A 15 7.06 -1.22 6.77
N GLU A 16 8.06 -0.35 6.64
CA GLU A 16 8.80 -0.21 5.41
C GLU A 16 10.15 -0.87 5.60
N ALA A 17 10.69 -1.39 4.50
CA ALA A 17 11.92 -2.18 4.58
C ALA A 17 12.70 -2.02 3.29
N ILE A 18 13.87 -2.63 3.27
CA ILE A 18 14.73 -2.66 2.08
C ILE A 18 14.89 -4.11 1.66
N LEU A 19 14.61 -4.38 0.39
CA LEU A 19 14.82 -5.71 -0.15
C LEU A 19 16.31 -5.91 -0.36
N GLU A 20 16.86 -6.94 0.26
CA GLU A 20 18.31 -7.10 0.27
C GLU A 20 18.87 -7.36 -1.12
N ALA A 21 18.11 -8.07 -1.95
CA ALA A 21 18.63 -8.52 -3.24
C ALA A 21 19.06 -7.36 -4.12
N ASP A 22 18.32 -6.25 -4.12
CA ASP A 22 18.62 -5.13 -5.02
C ASP A 22 18.42 -3.78 -4.35
N HIS A 23 18.25 -3.78 -3.05
CA HIS A 23 18.07 -2.57 -2.22
C HIS A 23 16.82 -1.77 -2.59
N THR A 24 15.83 -2.43 -3.14
CA THR A 24 14.55 -1.77 -3.43
C THR A 24 13.84 -1.44 -2.13
N ALA A 25 13.38 -0.20 -2.01
CA ALA A 25 12.53 0.16 -0.88
C ALA A 25 11.15 -0.48 -1.04
N VAL A 26 10.68 -1.14 0.00
CA VAL A 26 9.41 -1.89 -0.06
C VAL A 26 8.53 -1.52 1.12
N VAL A 27 7.23 -1.79 0.96
CA VAL A 27 6.26 -1.66 2.04
C VAL A 27 5.76 -3.06 2.37
N VAL A 28 5.75 -3.39 3.65
CA VAL A 28 5.25 -4.66 4.16
C VAL A 28 3.87 -4.39 4.74
N TYR A 29 2.86 -5.11 4.29
CA TYR A 29 1.49 -4.84 4.72
C TYR A 29 0.71 -6.15 4.85
N ARG A 30 -0.36 -6.09 5.64
CA ARG A 30 -1.15 -7.28 5.97
C ARG A 30 -2.59 -7.06 5.52
N GLY A 31 -3.16 -8.07 4.87
CA GLY A 31 -4.55 -8.05 4.48
C GLY A 31 -5.48 -8.50 5.61
N GLN A 32 -6.76 -8.40 5.36
CA GLN A 32 -7.76 -8.76 6.36
C GLN A 32 -7.77 -10.25 6.67
N ASP A 33 -7.26 -11.06 5.76
CA ASP A 33 -7.14 -12.50 5.96
C ASP A 33 -5.87 -12.87 6.71
N GLY A 34 -5.08 -11.90 7.13
CA GLY A 34 -3.84 -12.14 7.85
C GLY A 34 -2.62 -12.35 6.96
N GLN A 35 -2.84 -12.43 5.65
CA GLN A 35 -1.72 -12.63 4.73
C GLN A 35 -0.86 -11.37 4.68
N VAL A 36 0.45 -11.56 4.76
CA VAL A 36 1.41 -10.46 4.70
C VAL A 36 1.99 -10.38 3.30
N TRP A 37 2.06 -9.17 2.78
CA TRP A 37 2.50 -8.90 1.42
C TRP A 37 3.64 -7.90 1.43
N VAL A 38 4.44 -7.93 0.36
CA VAL A 38 5.52 -6.98 0.16
C VAL A 38 5.36 -6.39 -1.25
N ARG A 39 5.45 -5.07 -1.34
CA ARG A 39 5.33 -4.39 -2.64
C ARG A 39 6.36 -3.28 -2.69
N PRO A 40 6.99 -3.04 -3.85
CA PRO A 40 7.88 -1.88 -3.94
C PRO A 40 7.18 -0.61 -3.50
N ARG A 41 7.92 0.23 -2.78
CA ARG A 41 7.33 1.45 -2.22
C ARG A 41 6.73 2.33 -3.30
N GLU A 42 7.41 2.47 -4.43
CA GLU A 42 6.89 3.24 -5.55
C GLU A 42 5.53 2.73 -6.02
N ALA A 43 5.38 1.41 -6.08
CA ALA A 43 4.13 0.81 -6.53
C ALA A 43 3.05 0.97 -5.48
N PHE A 44 3.42 0.85 -4.19
CA PHE A 44 2.43 0.97 -3.12
C PHE A 44 1.82 2.37 -3.10
N PHE A 45 2.66 3.40 -3.21
CA PHE A 45 2.19 4.79 -3.13
C PHE A 45 1.91 5.39 -4.49
N GLY A 46 1.98 4.58 -5.56
CA GLY A 46 1.72 5.07 -6.90
C GLY A 46 0.23 5.17 -7.18
N THR A 47 -0.06 5.54 -8.41
CA THR A 47 -1.44 5.70 -8.86
C THR A 47 -1.77 4.68 -9.93
N VAL A 48 -3.06 4.47 -10.15
CA VAL A 48 -3.56 3.62 -11.22
C VAL A 48 -4.59 4.40 -12.00
N ASP A 49 -4.73 4.06 -13.27
CA ASP A 49 -5.74 4.66 -14.12
C ASP A 49 -6.95 3.75 -14.14
N VAL A 50 -8.11 4.30 -13.76
CA VAL A 50 -9.36 3.57 -13.75
C VAL A 50 -10.35 4.39 -14.56
N GLY A 51 -10.65 3.92 -15.75
CA GLY A 51 -11.46 4.69 -16.67
C GLY A 51 -10.80 6.01 -16.99
N ALA A 52 -11.49 7.12 -16.76
CA ALA A 52 -10.96 8.44 -17.01
C ALA A 52 -10.26 9.04 -15.77
N GLU A 53 -10.19 8.29 -14.68
CA GLU A 53 -9.67 8.83 -13.42
C GLU A 53 -8.35 8.21 -13.07
N ARG A 54 -7.54 8.99 -12.36
CA ARG A 54 -6.30 8.50 -11.77
C ARG A 54 -6.48 8.44 -10.27
N LEU A 55 -6.32 7.27 -9.71
CA LEU A 55 -6.57 7.02 -8.28
C LEU A 55 -5.32 6.50 -7.62
N PRO A 56 -5.10 6.82 -6.34
CA PRO A 56 -4.02 6.15 -5.62
C PRO A 56 -4.31 4.66 -5.54
N ARG A 57 -3.28 3.85 -5.74
CA ARG A 57 -3.44 2.40 -5.61
C ARG A 57 -3.90 2.03 -4.21
N PHE A 58 -3.35 2.71 -3.19
CA PHE A 58 -3.76 2.56 -1.80
C PHE A 58 -4.01 3.95 -1.23
N ALA A 59 -5.20 4.17 -0.71
CA ALA A 59 -5.58 5.44 -0.14
C ALA A 59 -5.61 5.32 1.39
N PRO A 60 -5.03 6.29 2.11
CA PRO A 60 -5.08 6.22 3.58
C PRO A 60 -6.51 6.29 4.07
N LEU A 61 -6.81 5.44 5.05
CA LEU A 61 -8.12 5.40 5.66
C LEU A 61 -8.19 6.21 6.94
N ASP A 62 -7.12 6.17 7.72
CA ASP A 62 -7.14 6.86 9.00
C ASP A 62 -6.96 8.34 8.74
N PRO A 63 -7.83 9.18 9.31
CA PRO A 63 -7.66 10.60 9.12
C PRO A 63 -6.39 11.09 9.80
N PRO A 64 -5.84 12.20 9.33
CA PRO A 64 -4.68 12.76 10.01
C PRO A 64 -5.03 13.10 11.45
N SER A 65 -4.07 12.87 12.32
CA SER A 65 -4.24 13.28 13.70
C SER A 65 -4.29 14.79 13.83
N ARG A 66 -4.90 15.21 14.88
CA ARG A 66 -4.91 16.62 15.15
C ARG A 66 -4.31 16.97 16.39
#